data_88260ffabbf39b31bee8edf6352d527f
#
_entry.id   88260ffabbf39b31bee8edf6352d527f
#
_cell.length_a   1.000
_cell.length_b   1.000
_cell.length_c   1.000
_cell.angle_alpha   90.00
_cell.angle_beta   90.00
_cell.angle_gamma   90.00
#
_symmetry.space_group_name_H-M   'P 1'
#
loop_
_entity.id
_entity.type
_entity.pdbx_description
1 polymer ?
#
loop_
_entity_poly.entity_id
_entity_poly.type
_entity_poly.pdbx_seq_one_letter_code
_entity_poly.pdbx_strand_id
1 'polypeptide(L)'
;MTIVFKVSEPLKQKMTKYYEDKKRDKTPPYAIFQAEEGGTIITLYESGKAMFQGISADIDANMWKDIERNLTGNIIEVKDTKEKKKEEKETRKNFYSLSTIGSDEVGTGDFFGPIVVTGAYISKEQVSRMEELGVKDSKKLTDEKILEIGPTLIKEVNHYTFILNNISYNEYQKKGYNMNKIKAILHNKVLVEMKKRQPSYDKIVVDQFVYPRKYFEHINEATEKVTDITFVTKAESICASVAAASCISRYVFLKKMDEISDEIHLPLLKGAGTLVDKQASEIVKNYGMDKLKEIAKLNFKNTEKLKEYL
;
A
#
# COMPACT_ATOMS: atom_id res chain seq x y z
N MET A 1 -11.34 -18.22 4.65
CA MET A 1 -12.01 -16.99 5.09
C MET A 1 -13.13 -16.64 4.13
N THR A 2 -14.22 -16.01 4.60
CA THR A 2 -15.32 -15.57 3.71
C THR A 2 -15.64 -14.12 4.02
N ILE A 3 -15.60 -13.26 2.98
CA ILE A 3 -15.95 -11.84 3.07
C ILE A 3 -17.12 -11.57 2.13
N VAL A 4 -18.09 -10.83 2.59
CA VAL A 4 -19.29 -10.51 1.82
C VAL A 4 -19.67 -9.05 2.01
N PHE A 5 -19.97 -8.37 0.88
CA PHE A 5 -20.51 -7.02 0.88
C PHE A 5 -21.39 -6.77 -0.36
N LYS A 6 -22.15 -5.67 -0.35
CA LYS A 6 -22.90 -5.21 -1.53
C LYS A 6 -22.03 -4.29 -2.37
N VAL A 7 -22.12 -4.45 -3.68
CA VAL A 7 -21.46 -3.58 -4.68
C VAL A 7 -22.50 -2.76 -5.43
N SER A 8 -22.07 -1.58 -5.90
CA SER A 8 -22.87 -0.73 -6.78
C SER A 8 -22.99 -1.33 -8.19
N GLU A 9 -23.94 -0.84 -8.97
CA GLU A 9 -24.12 -1.29 -10.36
C GLU A 9 -22.87 -1.03 -11.23
N PRO A 10 -22.20 0.14 -11.15
CA PRO A 10 -20.94 0.35 -11.85
C PRO A 10 -19.83 -0.65 -11.45
N LEU A 11 -19.73 -0.98 -10.16
CA LEU A 11 -18.74 -1.97 -9.71
C LEU A 11 -19.10 -3.39 -10.18
N LYS A 12 -20.39 -3.75 -10.17
CA LYS A 12 -20.89 -5.01 -10.68
C LYS A 12 -20.47 -5.25 -12.14
N GLN A 13 -20.66 -4.25 -13.01
CA GLN A 13 -20.23 -4.31 -14.41
C GLN A 13 -18.72 -4.47 -14.54
N LYS A 14 -17.95 -3.73 -13.74
CA LYS A 14 -16.49 -3.78 -13.75
C LYS A 14 -15.97 -5.15 -13.26
N MET A 15 -16.56 -5.73 -12.23
CA MET A 15 -16.23 -7.07 -11.75
C MET A 15 -16.55 -8.12 -12.82
N THR A 16 -17.72 -8.03 -13.45
CA THR A 16 -18.15 -8.99 -14.50
C THR A 16 -17.17 -9.02 -15.67
N LYS A 17 -16.68 -7.82 -16.09
CA LYS A 17 -15.67 -7.69 -17.14
C LYS A 17 -14.30 -8.21 -16.71
N TYR A 18 -13.88 -7.90 -15.48
CA TYR A 18 -12.56 -8.30 -14.96
C TYR A 18 -12.40 -9.82 -14.82
N TYR A 19 -13.49 -10.51 -14.41
CA TYR A 19 -13.48 -11.96 -14.21
C TYR A 19 -13.97 -12.74 -15.43
N GLU A 20 -14.10 -12.13 -16.60
CA GLU A 20 -14.73 -12.78 -17.77
C GLU A 20 -13.99 -14.04 -18.21
N ASP A 21 -12.67 -14.01 -18.22
CA ASP A 21 -11.77 -15.09 -18.59
C ASP A 21 -11.42 -16.06 -17.43
N LYS A 22 -11.94 -15.80 -16.23
CA LYS A 22 -11.66 -16.54 -14.98
C LYS A 22 -12.89 -17.22 -14.41
N LYS A 23 -13.99 -17.21 -15.15
CA LYS A 23 -15.26 -17.82 -14.72
C LYS A 23 -15.14 -19.34 -14.63
N ARG A 24 -15.79 -19.91 -13.62
CA ARG A 24 -15.95 -21.36 -13.46
C ARG A 24 -17.14 -21.85 -14.28
N ASP A 25 -17.08 -23.09 -14.74
CA ASP A 25 -18.15 -23.70 -15.55
C ASP A 25 -19.49 -23.81 -14.81
N LYS A 26 -19.44 -23.94 -13.50
CA LYS A 26 -20.64 -24.02 -12.65
C LYS A 26 -20.79 -22.78 -11.80
N THR A 27 -21.93 -22.12 -11.95
CA THR A 27 -22.29 -20.91 -11.20
C THR A 27 -23.43 -21.23 -10.23
N PRO A 28 -23.36 -20.81 -8.95
CA PRO A 28 -24.44 -20.98 -8.00
C PRO A 28 -25.76 -20.31 -8.47
N PRO A 29 -26.93 -20.78 -8.02
CA PRO A 29 -28.22 -20.13 -8.32
C PRO A 29 -28.17 -18.63 -7.97
N TYR A 30 -28.75 -17.81 -8.84
CA TYR A 30 -28.81 -16.34 -8.70
C TYR A 30 -27.45 -15.62 -8.71
N ALA A 31 -26.36 -16.28 -9.08
CA ALA A 31 -25.08 -15.62 -9.30
C ALA A 31 -24.90 -15.24 -10.78
N ILE A 32 -24.38 -14.04 -11.02
CA ILE A 32 -23.98 -13.56 -12.34
C ILE A 32 -22.77 -14.36 -12.84
N PHE A 33 -21.82 -14.61 -11.92
CA PHE A 33 -20.68 -15.48 -12.16
C PHE A 33 -20.11 -16.02 -10.85
N GLN A 34 -19.37 -17.12 -10.96
CA GLN A 34 -18.39 -17.56 -10.00
C GLN A 34 -17.04 -17.67 -10.72
N ALA A 35 -16.01 -17.04 -10.17
CA ALA A 35 -14.66 -17.04 -10.72
C ALA A 35 -13.66 -17.50 -9.69
N GLU A 36 -12.47 -17.89 -10.15
CA GLU A 36 -11.37 -18.27 -9.27
C GLU A 36 -10.09 -17.54 -9.69
N GLU A 37 -9.46 -16.85 -8.73
CA GLU A 37 -8.19 -16.18 -8.93
C GLU A 37 -7.31 -16.30 -7.67
N GLY A 38 -6.08 -16.79 -7.84
CA GLY A 38 -5.08 -16.83 -6.77
C GLY A 38 -5.50 -17.59 -5.50
N GLY A 39 -6.39 -18.60 -5.62
CA GLY A 39 -6.91 -19.37 -4.48
C GLY A 39 -8.10 -18.72 -3.77
N THR A 40 -8.64 -17.64 -4.34
CA THR A 40 -9.90 -17.03 -3.92
C THR A 40 -11.02 -17.39 -4.91
N ILE A 41 -12.15 -17.83 -4.40
CA ILE A 41 -13.38 -18.01 -5.16
C ILE A 41 -14.24 -16.77 -4.98
N ILE A 42 -14.54 -16.08 -6.09
CA ILE A 42 -15.34 -14.88 -6.13
C ILE A 42 -16.71 -15.19 -6.72
N THR A 43 -17.77 -14.93 -5.97
CA THR A 43 -19.13 -15.10 -6.44
C THR A 43 -19.86 -13.77 -6.42
N LEU A 44 -20.35 -13.31 -7.57
CA LEU A 44 -21.15 -12.11 -7.70
C LEU A 44 -22.61 -12.49 -7.98
N TYR A 45 -23.52 -12.05 -7.12
CA TYR A 45 -24.94 -12.33 -7.23
C TYR A 45 -25.70 -11.18 -7.91
N GLU A 46 -26.84 -11.50 -8.55
CA GLU A 46 -27.74 -10.52 -9.18
C GLU A 46 -28.17 -9.40 -8.22
N SER A 47 -28.33 -9.74 -6.95
CA SER A 47 -28.66 -8.78 -5.88
C SER A 47 -27.57 -7.73 -5.59
N GLY A 48 -26.42 -7.81 -6.28
CA GLY A 48 -25.25 -6.99 -6.02
C GLY A 48 -24.41 -7.48 -4.85
N LYS A 49 -24.70 -8.63 -4.27
CA LYS A 49 -23.89 -9.24 -3.22
C LYS A 49 -22.64 -9.89 -3.84
N ALA A 50 -21.46 -9.44 -3.45
CA ALA A 50 -20.18 -10.05 -3.81
C ALA A 50 -19.65 -10.85 -2.62
N MET A 51 -19.23 -12.09 -2.86
CA MET A 51 -18.69 -13.00 -1.86
C MET A 51 -17.30 -13.49 -2.30
N PHE A 52 -16.33 -13.36 -1.41
CA PHE A 52 -14.94 -13.77 -1.58
C PHE A 52 -14.63 -14.86 -0.58
N GLN A 53 -14.16 -16.01 -1.07
CA GLN A 53 -13.88 -17.19 -0.24
C GLN A 53 -12.51 -17.76 -0.56
N GLY A 54 -11.68 -17.98 0.44
CA GLY A 54 -10.33 -18.51 0.28
C GLY A 54 -9.33 -17.92 1.25
N ILE A 55 -8.08 -18.31 1.10
CA ILE A 55 -6.98 -17.84 1.99
C ILE A 55 -6.75 -16.34 1.82
N SER A 56 -6.86 -15.82 0.61
CA SER A 56 -6.59 -14.42 0.25
C SER A 56 -7.87 -13.62 -0.04
N ALA A 57 -9.03 -14.08 0.44
CA ALA A 57 -10.32 -13.43 0.21
C ALA A 57 -10.38 -11.96 0.68
N ASP A 58 -9.60 -11.59 1.68
CA ASP A 58 -9.49 -10.23 2.19
C ASP A 58 -8.74 -9.30 1.24
N ILE A 59 -7.75 -9.79 0.51
CA ILE A 59 -6.99 -9.00 -0.45
C ILE A 59 -7.90 -8.61 -1.62
N ASP A 60 -8.57 -9.60 -2.22
CA ASP A 60 -9.49 -9.35 -3.32
C ASP A 60 -10.66 -8.48 -2.88
N ALA A 61 -11.22 -8.76 -1.71
CA ALA A 61 -12.30 -7.97 -1.14
C ALA A 61 -11.88 -6.51 -0.90
N ASN A 62 -10.68 -6.25 -0.38
CA ASN A 62 -10.17 -4.90 -0.14
C ASN A 62 -9.89 -4.17 -1.46
N MET A 63 -9.29 -4.84 -2.44
CA MET A 63 -9.09 -4.27 -3.79
C MET A 63 -10.43 -3.77 -4.37
N TRP A 64 -11.48 -4.60 -4.31
CA TRP A 64 -12.78 -4.22 -4.85
C TRP A 64 -13.49 -3.14 -4.03
N LYS A 65 -13.28 -3.07 -2.71
CA LYS A 65 -13.77 -1.96 -1.87
C LYS A 65 -13.09 -0.64 -2.22
N ASP A 66 -11.79 -0.65 -2.47
CA ASP A 66 -11.06 0.55 -2.88
C ASP A 66 -11.54 1.02 -4.26
N ILE A 67 -11.83 0.09 -5.17
CA ILE A 67 -12.41 0.42 -6.47
C ILE A 67 -13.83 1.00 -6.31
N GLU A 68 -14.67 0.43 -5.44
CA GLU A 68 -16.01 0.98 -5.12
C GLU A 68 -15.90 2.40 -4.59
N ARG A 69 -15.03 2.62 -3.61
CA ARG A 69 -14.78 3.95 -3.05
C ARG A 69 -14.38 4.96 -4.12
N ASN A 70 -13.52 4.56 -5.05
CA ASN A 70 -13.07 5.43 -6.14
C ASN A 70 -14.15 5.69 -7.19
N LEU A 71 -15.09 4.75 -7.39
CA LEU A 71 -16.18 4.89 -8.37
C LEU A 71 -17.38 5.68 -7.85
N THR A 72 -17.72 5.47 -6.59
CA THR A 72 -19.00 5.97 -6.02
C THR A 72 -18.83 6.88 -4.81
N GLY A 73 -17.62 6.95 -4.22
CA GLY A 73 -17.39 7.59 -2.94
C GLY A 73 -17.85 6.78 -1.73
N ASN A 74 -18.52 5.65 -1.92
CA ASN A 74 -19.05 4.83 -0.83
C ASN A 74 -17.94 4.02 -0.14
N ILE A 75 -17.90 4.11 1.19
CA ILE A 75 -17.00 3.30 2.02
C ILE A 75 -17.77 2.05 2.47
N ILE A 76 -17.32 0.87 2.02
CA ILE A 76 -17.90 -0.41 2.45
C ILE A 76 -17.23 -0.84 3.75
N GLU A 77 -17.95 -0.70 4.87
CA GLU A 77 -17.53 -1.27 6.15
C GLU A 77 -17.99 -2.74 6.27
N VAL A 78 -17.04 -3.65 6.48
CA VAL A 78 -17.35 -5.02 6.91
C VAL A 78 -17.26 -5.05 8.43
N LYS A 79 -18.36 -5.38 9.11
CA LYS A 79 -18.37 -5.55 10.57
C LYS A 79 -17.37 -6.63 10.95
N ASP A 80 -16.28 -6.23 11.62
CA ASP A 80 -15.33 -7.18 12.21
C ASP A 80 -16.03 -7.96 13.32
N THR A 81 -16.11 -9.27 13.16
CA THR A 81 -16.64 -10.14 14.20
C THR A 81 -15.68 -10.22 15.40
N LYS A 82 -16.20 -10.49 16.58
CA LYS A 82 -15.40 -10.61 17.83
C LYS A 82 -14.26 -11.66 17.68
N GLU A 83 -14.46 -12.67 16.82
CA GLU A 83 -13.47 -13.72 16.54
C GLU A 83 -12.24 -13.17 15.80
N LYS A 84 -12.42 -12.34 14.77
CA LYS A 84 -11.29 -11.70 14.06
C LYS A 84 -10.42 -10.85 14.99
N LYS A 85 -11.04 -10.09 15.92
CA LYS A 85 -10.29 -9.29 16.90
C LYS A 85 -9.48 -10.16 17.86
N LYS A 86 -9.94 -11.38 18.17
CA LYS A 86 -9.23 -12.32 19.03
C LYS A 86 -8.03 -12.93 18.29
N GLU A 87 -8.22 -13.36 17.02
CA GLU A 87 -7.15 -13.87 16.16
C GLU A 87 -6.07 -12.82 15.89
N GLU A 88 -6.46 -11.57 15.59
CA GLU A 88 -5.50 -10.46 15.41
C GLU A 88 -4.68 -10.20 16.69
N LYS A 89 -5.29 -10.25 17.87
CA LYS A 89 -4.58 -10.09 19.14
C LYS A 89 -3.59 -11.23 19.41
N GLU A 90 -3.95 -12.45 19.10
CA GLU A 90 -3.09 -13.62 19.30
C GLU A 90 -1.92 -13.61 18.30
N THR A 91 -2.19 -13.32 17.04
CA THR A 91 -1.17 -13.15 16.00
C THR A 91 -0.19 -12.04 16.37
N ARG A 92 -0.68 -10.89 16.84
CA ARG A 92 0.14 -9.79 17.32
C ARG A 92 1.04 -10.20 18.49
N LYS A 93 0.50 -10.88 19.50
CA LYS A 93 1.27 -11.37 20.64
C LYS A 93 2.43 -12.26 20.17
N ASN A 94 2.20 -13.10 19.16
CA ASN A 94 3.22 -13.95 18.57
C ASN A 94 4.34 -13.13 17.87
N PHE A 95 4.00 -12.09 17.09
CA PHE A 95 5.02 -11.24 16.45
C PHE A 95 5.79 -10.37 17.45
N TYR A 96 5.15 -9.95 18.54
CA TYR A 96 5.78 -9.10 19.56
C TYR A 96 6.82 -9.84 20.43
N SER A 97 6.85 -11.17 20.37
CA SER A 97 7.89 -12.00 21.00
C SER A 97 9.08 -12.28 20.08
N LEU A 98 9.10 -11.74 18.88
CA LEU A 98 10.12 -11.98 17.86
C LEU A 98 10.89 -10.71 17.50
N SER A 99 12.15 -10.89 17.16
CA SER A 99 12.99 -9.88 16.53
C SER A 99 12.76 -9.92 15.02
N THR A 100 12.18 -8.86 14.44
CA THR A 100 11.70 -8.90 13.05
C THR A 100 12.29 -7.80 12.18
N ILE A 101 12.51 -8.12 10.90
CA ILE A 101 12.66 -7.13 9.85
C ILE A 101 11.28 -6.93 9.20
N GLY A 102 10.85 -5.68 9.04
CA GLY A 102 9.60 -5.35 8.34
C GLY A 102 9.82 -4.30 7.28
N SER A 103 8.94 -4.20 6.30
CA SER A 103 8.97 -3.10 5.33
C SER A 103 7.56 -2.60 5.02
N ASP A 104 7.47 -1.27 4.78
CA ASP A 104 6.24 -0.59 4.39
C ASP A 104 6.53 0.61 3.49
N GLU A 105 5.52 1.09 2.77
CA GLU A 105 5.63 2.19 1.81
C GLU A 105 4.63 3.31 2.05
N VAL A 106 4.97 4.50 1.58
CA VAL A 106 4.09 5.69 1.53
C VAL A 106 4.24 6.39 0.18
N GLY A 107 3.19 7.11 -0.24
CA GLY A 107 3.19 7.92 -1.45
C GLY A 107 2.59 7.22 -2.68
N THR A 108 2.12 5.98 -2.56
CA THR A 108 1.54 5.23 -3.70
C THR A 108 0.16 5.73 -4.11
N GLY A 109 -0.56 6.40 -3.22
CA GLY A 109 -1.87 7.01 -3.46
C GLY A 109 -1.86 8.52 -3.69
N ASP A 110 -0.69 9.14 -3.66
CA ASP A 110 -0.51 10.58 -3.80
C ASP A 110 -0.05 10.92 -5.22
N PHE A 111 -0.69 11.89 -5.84
CA PHE A 111 -0.29 12.39 -7.16
C PHE A 111 1.08 13.05 -7.12
N PHE A 112 1.27 13.96 -6.17
CA PHE A 112 2.55 14.61 -5.94
C PHE A 112 3.48 13.80 -5.04
N GLY A 113 4.77 14.07 -5.16
CA GLY A 113 5.79 13.50 -4.30
C GLY A 113 6.21 12.08 -4.66
N PRO A 114 7.30 11.58 -4.03
CA PRO A 114 7.93 10.31 -4.34
C PRO A 114 7.12 9.12 -3.80
N ILE A 115 7.60 7.92 -4.11
CA ILE A 115 7.29 6.72 -3.31
C ILE A 115 8.46 6.50 -2.36
N VAL A 116 8.16 6.35 -1.08
CA VAL A 116 9.15 6.08 -0.04
C VAL A 116 8.89 4.69 0.53
N VAL A 117 9.90 3.85 0.54
CA VAL A 117 9.83 2.50 1.12
C VAL A 117 10.93 2.36 2.16
N THR A 118 10.58 1.91 3.33
CA THR A 118 11.53 1.65 4.42
C THR A 118 11.53 0.18 4.80
N GLY A 119 12.72 -0.39 5.00
CA GLY A 119 12.92 -1.60 5.75
C GLY A 119 13.40 -1.22 7.16
N ALA A 120 12.86 -1.84 8.19
CA ALA A 120 13.21 -1.57 9.58
C ALA A 120 13.36 -2.87 10.37
N TYR A 121 14.31 -2.91 11.31
CA TYR A 121 14.48 -3.99 12.25
C TYR A 121 14.08 -3.54 13.64
N ILE A 122 13.27 -4.35 14.32
CA ILE A 122 12.91 -4.17 15.73
C ILE A 122 13.20 -5.49 16.46
N SER A 123 14.05 -5.43 17.46
CA SER A 123 14.25 -6.57 18.37
C SER A 123 13.05 -6.71 19.30
N LYS A 124 12.85 -7.93 19.84
CA LYS A 124 11.75 -8.18 20.80
C LYS A 124 11.84 -7.28 22.04
N GLU A 125 13.05 -6.88 22.45
CA GLU A 125 13.29 -5.96 23.57
C GLU A 125 12.89 -4.52 23.24
N GLN A 126 12.96 -4.12 21.97
CA GLN A 126 12.60 -2.78 21.53
C GLN A 126 11.08 -2.59 21.30
N VAL A 127 10.30 -3.68 21.28
CA VAL A 127 8.84 -3.61 20.99
C VAL A 127 8.13 -2.67 21.96
N SER A 128 8.41 -2.73 23.27
CA SER A 128 7.82 -1.84 24.27
C SER A 128 8.12 -0.37 23.99
N ARG A 129 9.36 -0.08 23.57
CA ARG A 129 9.76 1.28 23.18
C ARG A 129 8.97 1.80 21.98
N MET A 130 8.69 0.95 21.00
CA MET A 130 7.86 1.31 19.85
C MET A 130 6.40 1.59 20.25
N GLU A 131 5.88 0.85 21.25
CA GLU A 131 4.55 1.11 21.79
C GLU A 131 4.48 2.46 22.56
N GLU A 132 5.51 2.80 23.35
CA GLU A 132 5.63 4.09 24.03
C GLU A 132 5.62 5.28 23.07
N LEU A 133 6.32 5.15 21.92
CA LEU A 133 6.32 6.14 20.84
C LEU A 133 4.99 6.22 20.06
N GLY A 134 4.05 5.31 20.34
CA GLY A 134 2.76 5.25 19.66
C GLY A 134 2.80 4.61 18.27
N VAL A 135 3.91 4.00 17.86
CA VAL A 135 4.11 3.37 16.54
C VAL A 135 3.08 2.26 16.26
N LYS A 136 2.57 1.62 17.30
CA LYS A 136 1.58 0.54 17.25
C LYS A 136 0.32 0.86 16.41
N ASP A 137 -0.12 2.10 16.44
CA ASP A 137 -1.32 2.58 15.74
C ASP A 137 -0.95 3.55 14.61
N SER A 138 0.10 3.23 13.83
CA SER A 138 0.70 4.11 12.80
C SER A 138 -0.33 4.74 11.85
N LYS A 139 -1.39 4.02 11.49
CA LYS A 139 -2.48 4.55 10.64
C LYS A 139 -3.37 5.59 11.32
N LYS A 140 -3.38 5.65 12.66
CA LYS A 140 -4.14 6.64 13.43
C LYS A 140 -3.32 7.87 13.78
N LEU A 141 -2.00 7.82 13.61
CA LEU A 141 -1.14 8.96 13.87
C LEU A 141 -1.43 10.09 12.87
N THR A 142 -1.49 11.32 13.38
CA THR A 142 -1.54 12.50 12.52
C THR A 142 -0.18 12.79 11.90
N ASP A 143 -0.11 13.65 10.88
CA ASP A 143 1.17 14.04 10.29
C ASP A 143 2.05 14.80 11.28
N GLU A 144 1.45 15.64 12.13
CA GLU A 144 2.14 16.36 13.20
C GLU A 144 2.82 15.37 14.15
N LYS A 145 2.11 14.30 14.53
CA LYS A 145 2.69 13.28 15.41
C LYS A 145 3.81 12.50 14.73
N ILE A 146 3.67 12.20 13.45
CA ILE A 146 4.74 11.57 12.65
C ILE A 146 5.97 12.47 12.58
N LEU A 147 5.79 13.79 12.37
CA LEU A 147 6.90 14.76 12.35
C LEU A 147 7.57 14.88 13.73
N GLU A 148 6.80 14.77 14.81
CA GLU A 148 7.34 14.79 16.19
C GLU A 148 8.19 13.55 16.49
N ILE A 149 7.70 12.33 16.20
CA ILE A 149 8.39 11.09 16.56
C ILE A 149 9.42 10.63 15.53
N GLY A 150 9.32 11.11 14.29
CA GLY A 150 10.17 10.68 13.18
C GLY A 150 11.67 10.80 13.45
N PRO A 151 12.19 11.94 13.98
CA PRO A 151 13.61 12.07 14.31
C PRO A 151 14.10 11.03 15.31
N THR A 152 13.26 10.69 16.29
CA THR A 152 13.56 9.64 17.29
C THR A 152 13.62 8.26 16.63
N LEU A 153 12.66 7.94 15.76
CA LEU A 153 12.65 6.68 15.03
C LEU A 153 13.87 6.53 14.12
N ILE A 154 14.24 7.57 13.37
CA ILE A 154 15.43 7.58 12.52
C ILE A 154 16.70 7.31 13.34
N LYS A 155 16.77 7.81 14.57
CA LYS A 155 17.93 7.63 15.45
C LYS A 155 17.96 6.25 16.14
N GLU A 156 16.81 5.77 16.62
CA GLU A 156 16.74 4.57 17.48
C GLU A 156 16.55 3.26 16.70
N VAL A 157 15.98 3.32 15.48
CA VAL A 157 15.63 2.12 14.70
C VAL A 157 16.72 1.84 13.65
N ASN A 158 17.24 0.60 13.63
CA ASN A 158 18.05 0.15 12.51
C ASN A 158 17.15 0.02 11.27
N HIS A 159 17.35 0.88 10.29
CA HIS A 159 16.51 0.97 9.10
C HIS A 159 17.30 1.30 7.84
N TYR A 160 16.67 1.05 6.71
CA TYR A 160 17.10 1.53 5.40
C TYR A 160 15.89 2.05 4.63
N THR A 161 15.97 3.30 4.17
CA THR A 161 14.91 3.94 3.39
C THR A 161 15.35 4.18 1.96
N PHE A 162 14.51 3.79 1.01
CA PHE A 162 14.69 4.09 -0.40
C PHE A 162 13.60 5.04 -0.89
N ILE A 163 14.02 6.10 -1.59
CA ILE A 163 13.12 7.10 -2.17
C ILE A 163 13.12 6.93 -3.68
N LEU A 164 11.99 6.54 -4.26
CA LEU A 164 11.79 6.55 -5.70
C LEU A 164 11.22 7.90 -6.10
N ASN A 165 12.05 8.76 -6.69
CA ASN A 165 11.61 10.05 -7.19
C ASN A 165 10.65 9.92 -8.37
N ASN A 166 9.92 10.99 -8.68
CA ASN A 166 8.87 10.97 -9.70
C ASN A 166 9.42 10.76 -11.12
N ILE A 167 10.61 11.26 -11.43
CA ILE A 167 11.25 11.03 -12.73
C ILE A 167 11.46 9.52 -12.96
N SER A 168 12.12 8.86 -12.02
CA SER A 168 12.35 7.40 -12.08
C SER A 168 11.05 6.60 -12.05
N TYR A 169 10.06 7.04 -11.27
CA TYR A 169 8.74 6.43 -11.24
C TYR A 169 8.07 6.51 -12.62
N ASN A 170 8.06 7.68 -13.25
CA ASN A 170 7.47 7.88 -14.57
C ASN A 170 8.17 7.05 -15.65
N GLU A 171 9.49 6.85 -15.55
CA GLU A 171 10.23 5.95 -16.43
C GLU A 171 9.83 4.48 -16.24
N TYR A 172 9.59 4.03 -15.00
CA TYR A 172 9.05 2.67 -14.77
C TYR A 172 7.65 2.52 -15.38
N GLN A 173 6.80 3.52 -15.27
CA GLN A 173 5.47 3.51 -15.89
C GLN A 173 5.55 3.42 -17.43
N LYS A 174 6.46 4.16 -18.08
CA LYS A 174 6.71 4.07 -19.53
C LYS A 174 7.17 2.66 -19.97
N LYS A 175 7.89 1.94 -19.11
CA LYS A 175 8.29 0.54 -19.31
C LYS A 175 7.15 -0.47 -19.06
N GLY A 176 5.94 0.00 -18.73
CA GLY A 176 4.78 -0.85 -18.47
C GLY A 176 4.75 -1.46 -17.05
N TYR A 177 5.57 -0.95 -16.12
CA TYR A 177 5.54 -1.44 -14.74
C TYR A 177 4.30 -0.88 -14.03
N ASN A 178 3.43 -1.76 -13.56
CA ASN A 178 2.31 -1.36 -12.70
C ASN A 178 2.77 -1.11 -11.26
N MET A 179 1.92 -0.49 -10.45
CA MET A 179 2.22 -0.14 -9.06
C MET A 179 2.67 -1.35 -8.22
N ASN A 180 2.04 -2.52 -8.40
CA ASN A 180 2.40 -3.72 -7.64
C ASN A 180 3.80 -4.22 -8.00
N LYS A 181 4.21 -4.16 -9.28
CA LYS A 181 5.58 -4.50 -9.70
C LYS A 181 6.58 -3.52 -9.11
N ILE A 182 6.30 -2.22 -9.14
CA ILE A 182 7.15 -1.19 -8.55
C ILE A 182 7.29 -1.43 -7.04
N LYS A 183 6.19 -1.61 -6.31
CA LYS A 183 6.20 -1.92 -4.88
C LYS A 183 7.06 -3.15 -4.58
N ALA A 184 6.83 -4.26 -5.27
CA ALA A 184 7.59 -5.49 -5.06
C ALA A 184 9.11 -5.29 -5.23
N ILE A 185 9.53 -4.58 -6.28
CA ILE A 185 10.94 -4.25 -6.53
C ILE A 185 11.52 -3.40 -5.38
N LEU A 186 10.78 -2.39 -4.92
CA LEU A 186 11.24 -1.49 -3.86
C LEU A 186 11.32 -2.21 -2.51
N HIS A 187 10.30 -3.02 -2.15
CA HIS A 187 10.35 -3.84 -0.95
C HIS A 187 11.53 -4.81 -0.97
N ASN A 188 11.72 -5.54 -2.07
CA ASN A 188 12.87 -6.42 -2.20
C ASN A 188 14.19 -5.67 -2.00
N LYS A 189 14.33 -4.48 -2.60
CA LYS A 189 15.54 -3.65 -2.48
C LYS A 189 15.84 -3.28 -1.02
N VAL A 190 14.85 -2.78 -0.29
CA VAL A 190 15.08 -2.40 1.12
C VAL A 190 15.30 -3.61 2.01
N LEU A 191 14.66 -4.75 1.74
CA LEU A 191 14.85 -5.97 2.49
C LEU A 191 16.24 -6.60 2.25
N VAL A 192 16.75 -6.58 1.03
CA VAL A 192 18.12 -6.99 0.71
C VAL A 192 19.12 -6.18 1.52
N GLU A 193 18.98 -4.86 1.55
CA GLU A 193 19.85 -3.99 2.34
C GLU A 193 19.70 -4.22 3.85
N MET A 194 18.49 -4.45 4.33
CA MET A 194 18.26 -4.77 5.74
C MET A 194 18.90 -6.09 6.16
N LYS A 195 18.86 -7.13 5.33
CA LYS A 195 19.55 -8.40 5.61
C LYS A 195 21.07 -8.24 5.71
N LYS A 196 21.66 -7.36 4.91
CA LYS A 196 23.09 -7.03 4.99
C LYS A 196 23.44 -6.31 6.29
N ARG A 197 22.59 -5.36 6.73
CA ARG A 197 22.77 -4.56 7.95
C ARG A 197 22.44 -5.32 9.23
N GLN A 198 21.50 -6.24 9.15
CA GLN A 198 20.96 -7.01 10.29
C GLN A 198 20.87 -8.49 9.92
N PRO A 199 21.97 -9.25 10.02
CA PRO A 199 22.00 -10.66 9.60
C PRO A 199 21.28 -11.60 10.59
N SER A 200 20.98 -11.14 11.81
CA SER A 200 20.28 -11.94 12.84
C SER A 200 18.87 -11.38 13.08
N TYR A 201 17.86 -12.18 12.77
CA TYR A 201 16.44 -11.89 12.96
C TYR A 201 15.65 -13.21 13.00
N ASP A 202 14.44 -13.16 13.56
CA ASP A 202 13.57 -14.34 13.60
C ASP A 202 12.71 -14.46 12.34
N LYS A 203 12.17 -13.32 11.84
CA LYS A 203 11.32 -13.29 10.63
C LYS A 203 11.48 -11.99 9.85
N ILE A 204 11.23 -12.10 8.54
CA ILE A 204 10.96 -10.95 7.67
C ILE A 204 9.45 -10.88 7.43
N VAL A 205 8.85 -9.72 7.64
CA VAL A 205 7.41 -9.50 7.54
C VAL A 205 7.11 -8.37 6.57
N VAL A 206 6.20 -8.61 5.63
CA VAL A 206 5.75 -7.61 4.65
C VAL A 206 4.22 -7.58 4.63
N ASP A 207 3.64 -6.37 4.55
CA ASP A 207 2.20 -6.26 4.32
C ASP A 207 1.82 -6.85 2.96
N GLN A 208 0.82 -7.73 2.96
CA GLN A 208 0.44 -8.45 1.75
C GLN A 208 -0.40 -7.56 0.83
N PHE A 209 0.23 -6.85 -0.08
CA PHE A 209 -0.42 -6.03 -1.12
C PHE A 209 -0.68 -6.78 -2.42
N VAL A 210 -0.09 -7.98 -2.58
CA VAL A 210 -0.24 -8.87 -3.73
C VAL A 210 0.00 -10.32 -3.29
N TYR A 211 -0.48 -11.31 -4.03
CA TYR A 211 -0.21 -12.71 -3.72
C TYR A 211 1.29 -13.01 -3.71
N PRO A 212 1.81 -13.84 -2.77
CA PRO A 212 3.22 -14.17 -2.66
C PRO A 212 3.85 -14.62 -4.00
N ARG A 213 3.16 -15.52 -4.72
CA ARG A 213 3.61 -15.95 -6.05
C ARG A 213 3.81 -14.76 -7.01
N LYS A 214 2.85 -13.81 -7.02
CA LYS A 214 2.92 -12.64 -7.90
C LYS A 214 4.00 -11.66 -7.47
N TYR A 215 4.24 -11.53 -6.15
CA TYR A 215 5.37 -10.76 -5.64
C TYR A 215 6.69 -11.30 -6.20
N PHE A 216 6.92 -12.62 -6.09
CA PHE A 216 8.15 -13.25 -6.59
C PHE A 216 8.27 -13.20 -8.12
N GLU A 217 7.16 -13.28 -8.86
CA GLU A 217 7.16 -13.04 -10.31
C GLU A 217 7.61 -11.61 -10.64
N HIS A 218 7.19 -10.61 -9.88
CA HIS A 218 7.56 -9.21 -10.09
C HIS A 218 9.05 -8.93 -9.85
N ILE A 219 9.70 -9.70 -8.99
CA ILE A 219 11.12 -9.55 -8.68
C ILE A 219 12.01 -10.61 -9.34
N ASN A 220 11.47 -11.38 -10.31
CA ASN A 220 12.21 -12.50 -10.92
C ASN A 220 13.52 -12.06 -11.60
N GLU A 221 13.58 -10.83 -12.10
CA GLU A 221 14.75 -10.24 -12.76
C GLU A 221 15.74 -9.59 -11.79
N ALA A 222 15.40 -9.50 -10.48
CA ALA A 222 16.30 -8.91 -9.51
C ALA A 222 17.53 -9.80 -9.27
N THR A 223 18.71 -9.21 -9.21
CA THR A 223 19.97 -9.90 -8.97
C THR A 223 20.03 -10.54 -7.57
N GLU A 224 19.58 -9.81 -6.56
CA GLU A 224 19.45 -10.26 -5.18
C GLU A 224 17.98 -10.31 -4.79
N LYS A 225 17.56 -11.40 -4.17
CA LYS A 225 16.16 -11.64 -3.78
C LYS A 225 16.06 -12.10 -2.35
N VAL A 226 15.14 -11.52 -1.61
CA VAL A 226 14.73 -12.02 -0.31
C VAL A 226 13.53 -12.94 -0.53
N THR A 227 13.67 -14.20 -0.14
CA THR A 227 12.66 -15.25 -0.36
C THR A 227 12.01 -15.77 0.91
N ASP A 228 12.61 -15.53 2.06
CA ASP A 228 12.16 -15.93 3.39
C ASP A 228 11.18 -14.91 4.01
N ILE A 229 10.22 -14.43 3.21
CA ILE A 229 9.25 -13.41 3.60
C ILE A 229 7.97 -14.05 4.15
N THR A 230 7.51 -13.58 5.28
CA THR A 230 6.17 -13.83 5.81
C THR A 230 5.23 -12.70 5.37
N PHE A 231 4.32 -13.01 4.46
CA PHE A 231 3.29 -12.05 4.01
C PHE A 231 2.10 -12.11 4.96
N VAL A 232 1.68 -10.95 5.47
CA VAL A 232 0.56 -10.85 6.41
C VAL A 232 -0.26 -9.62 6.05
N THR A 233 -1.57 -9.76 6.02
CA THR A 233 -2.47 -8.62 5.79
C THR A 233 -2.55 -7.73 7.00
N LYS A 234 -2.54 -6.41 6.80
CA LYS A 234 -2.50 -5.39 7.87
C LYS A 234 -1.29 -5.59 8.80
N ALA A 235 -0.15 -5.92 8.23
CA ALA A 235 1.06 -6.25 8.97
C ALA A 235 1.51 -5.12 9.90
N GLU A 236 1.28 -3.87 9.55
CA GLU A 236 1.57 -2.69 10.38
C GLU A 236 0.79 -2.66 11.70
N SER A 237 -0.36 -3.35 11.79
CA SER A 237 -1.15 -3.43 13.02
C SER A 237 -0.70 -4.53 13.99
N ILE A 238 0.11 -5.49 13.52
CA ILE A 238 0.48 -6.68 14.27
C ILE A 238 1.98 -6.92 14.39
N CYS A 239 2.82 -6.22 13.62
CA CYS A 239 4.26 -6.36 13.62
C CYS A 239 4.94 -4.99 13.82
N ALA A 240 5.72 -4.86 14.90
CA ALA A 240 6.33 -3.59 15.29
C ALA A 240 7.34 -3.07 14.24
N SER A 241 8.08 -3.94 13.55
CA SER A 241 9.03 -3.52 12.52
C SER A 241 8.33 -2.97 11.27
N VAL A 242 7.18 -3.54 10.87
CA VAL A 242 6.37 -3.00 9.77
C VAL A 242 5.75 -1.65 10.17
N ALA A 243 5.23 -1.53 11.40
CA ALA A 243 4.70 -0.28 11.91
C ALA A 243 5.78 0.83 12.00
N ALA A 244 6.99 0.50 12.44
CA ALA A 244 8.12 1.43 12.46
C ALA A 244 8.52 1.84 11.03
N ALA A 245 8.59 0.89 10.10
CA ALA A 245 8.86 1.17 8.69
C ALA A 245 7.81 2.11 8.09
N SER A 246 6.53 1.91 8.40
CA SER A 246 5.42 2.79 8.00
C SER A 246 5.60 4.22 8.50
N CYS A 247 5.88 4.39 9.80
CA CYS A 247 6.11 5.71 10.39
C CYS A 247 7.33 6.41 9.79
N ILE A 248 8.45 5.70 9.60
CA ILE A 248 9.67 6.25 9.00
C ILE A 248 9.42 6.64 7.54
N SER A 249 8.78 5.77 6.74
CA SER A 249 8.41 6.08 5.35
C SER A 249 7.54 7.33 5.28
N ARG A 250 6.54 7.46 6.16
CA ARG A 250 5.65 8.63 6.20
C ARG A 250 6.40 9.89 6.63
N TYR A 251 7.27 9.81 7.62
CA TYR A 251 8.11 10.94 8.03
C TYR A 251 8.97 11.44 6.88
N VAL A 252 9.69 10.54 6.20
CA VAL A 252 10.54 10.90 5.07
C VAL A 252 9.72 11.45 3.90
N PHE A 253 8.54 10.87 3.63
CA PHE A 253 7.62 11.37 2.61
C PHE A 253 7.17 12.81 2.91
N LEU A 254 6.74 13.09 4.14
CA LEU A 254 6.34 14.44 4.55
C LEU A 254 7.47 15.45 4.38
N LYS A 255 8.69 15.09 4.81
CA LYS A 255 9.86 15.95 4.62
C LYS A 255 10.16 16.21 3.14
N LYS A 256 9.99 15.21 2.27
CA LYS A 256 10.14 15.38 0.82
C LYS A 256 9.04 16.24 0.19
N MET A 257 7.80 16.12 0.68
CA MET A 257 6.71 17.00 0.27
C MET A 257 6.99 18.46 0.66
N ASP A 258 7.51 18.68 1.89
CA ASP A 258 7.91 20.01 2.36
C ASP A 258 9.03 20.59 1.48
N GLU A 259 10.10 19.81 1.21
CA GLU A 259 11.22 20.23 0.36
C GLU A 259 10.75 20.67 -1.05
N ILE A 260 9.85 19.90 -1.67
CA ILE A 260 9.28 20.24 -2.99
C ILE A 260 8.40 21.50 -2.89
N SER A 261 7.59 21.59 -1.82
CA SER A 261 6.73 22.76 -1.57
C SER A 261 7.53 24.05 -1.44
N ASP A 262 8.67 23.99 -0.71
CA ASP A 262 9.57 25.13 -0.54
C ASP A 262 10.22 25.52 -1.88
N GLU A 263 10.64 24.54 -2.70
CA GLU A 263 11.24 24.76 -4.00
C GLU A 263 10.31 25.50 -4.97
N ILE A 264 9.03 25.15 -4.98
CA ILE A 264 8.03 25.77 -5.88
C ILE A 264 7.24 26.89 -5.19
N HIS A 265 7.58 27.24 -3.94
CA HIS A 265 6.89 28.25 -3.13
C HIS A 265 5.36 28.03 -3.04
N LEU A 266 4.92 26.77 -3.05
CA LEU A 266 3.52 26.38 -2.99
C LEU A 266 3.34 25.11 -2.16
N PRO A 267 2.59 25.14 -1.03
CA PRO A 267 2.33 23.95 -0.23
C PRO A 267 1.62 22.86 -1.04
N LEU A 268 2.26 21.71 -1.23
CA LEU A 268 1.71 20.60 -2.00
C LEU A 268 0.62 19.85 -1.24
N LEU A 269 -0.48 19.59 -1.91
CA LEU A 269 -1.57 18.80 -1.41
C LEU A 269 -1.29 17.29 -1.56
N LYS A 270 -1.70 16.52 -0.56
CA LYS A 270 -1.62 15.04 -0.58
C LYS A 270 -2.85 14.43 -1.25
N GLY A 271 -2.74 13.17 -1.66
CA GLY A 271 -3.79 12.44 -2.33
C GLY A 271 -3.87 12.72 -3.83
N ALA A 272 -5.05 12.51 -4.41
CA ALA A 272 -5.29 12.63 -5.86
C ALA A 272 -6.72 13.15 -6.16
N GLY A 273 -7.29 13.94 -5.27
CA GLY A 273 -8.64 14.50 -5.41
C GLY A 273 -8.69 15.77 -6.26
N THR A 274 -9.88 16.35 -6.38
CA THR A 274 -10.15 17.53 -7.24
C THR A 274 -9.31 18.77 -6.88
N LEU A 275 -8.97 18.97 -5.59
CA LEU A 275 -8.11 20.08 -5.20
C LEU A 275 -6.68 19.87 -5.72
N VAL A 276 -6.21 18.63 -5.78
CA VAL A 276 -4.92 18.26 -6.39
C VAL A 276 -4.94 18.49 -7.90
N ASP A 277 -6.07 18.21 -8.59
CA ASP A 277 -6.23 18.52 -10.03
C ASP A 277 -6.03 20.02 -10.30
N LYS A 278 -6.67 20.90 -9.49
CA LYS A 278 -6.55 22.35 -9.61
C LYS A 278 -5.11 22.82 -9.34
N GLN A 279 -4.48 22.29 -8.28
CA GLN A 279 -3.11 22.64 -7.93
C GLN A 279 -2.13 22.21 -9.02
N ALA A 280 -2.32 21.02 -9.61
CA ALA A 280 -1.50 20.54 -10.72
C ALA A 280 -1.57 21.48 -11.93
N SER A 281 -2.78 21.99 -12.24
CA SER A 281 -2.97 22.97 -13.30
C SER A 281 -2.27 24.29 -13.00
N GLU A 282 -2.36 24.78 -11.75
CA GLU A 282 -1.64 25.98 -11.31
C GLU A 282 -0.10 25.82 -11.47
N ILE A 283 0.42 24.66 -11.06
CA ILE A 283 1.85 24.34 -11.22
C ILE A 283 2.25 24.34 -12.70
N VAL A 284 1.44 23.75 -13.58
CA VAL A 284 1.73 23.75 -15.02
C VAL A 284 1.72 25.17 -15.59
N LYS A 285 0.77 26.03 -15.18
CA LYS A 285 0.73 27.43 -15.61
C LYS A 285 1.94 28.25 -15.18
N ASN A 286 2.43 28.01 -13.95
CA ASN A 286 3.51 28.80 -13.37
C ASN A 286 4.90 28.26 -13.71
N TYR A 287 5.06 26.93 -13.79
CA TYR A 287 6.38 26.26 -13.89
C TYR A 287 6.51 25.34 -15.10
N GLY A 288 5.42 25.12 -15.86
CA GLY A 288 5.41 24.24 -17.03
C GLY A 288 5.29 22.75 -16.72
N MET A 289 5.07 21.97 -17.79
CA MET A 289 4.91 20.51 -17.70
C MET A 289 6.16 19.78 -17.22
N ASP A 290 7.35 20.32 -17.47
CA ASP A 290 8.59 19.65 -17.07
C ASP A 290 8.73 19.64 -15.55
N LYS A 291 8.38 20.74 -14.88
CA LYS A 291 8.32 20.77 -13.41
C LYS A 291 7.30 19.76 -12.87
N LEU A 292 6.10 19.66 -13.50
CA LEU A 292 5.11 18.67 -13.09
C LEU A 292 5.66 17.23 -13.19
N LYS A 293 6.41 16.89 -14.24
CA LYS A 293 7.03 15.57 -14.41
C LYS A 293 8.04 15.24 -13.30
N GLU A 294 8.71 16.24 -12.76
CA GLU A 294 9.68 16.07 -11.68
C GLU A 294 9.01 15.76 -10.34
N ILE A 295 7.78 16.23 -10.11
CA ILE A 295 7.12 16.21 -8.81
C ILE A 295 5.83 15.38 -8.76
N ALA A 296 5.34 14.87 -9.90
CA ALA A 296 4.06 14.16 -9.99
C ALA A 296 4.15 12.79 -10.68
N LYS A 297 3.22 11.90 -10.35
CA LYS A 297 3.04 10.57 -10.95
C LYS A 297 2.08 10.65 -12.13
N LEU A 298 2.63 10.77 -13.35
CA LEU A 298 1.88 11.15 -14.56
C LEU A 298 0.85 10.11 -15.04
N ASN A 299 0.87 8.89 -14.55
CA ASN A 299 -0.13 7.86 -14.87
C ASN A 299 -1.44 8.01 -14.09
N PHE A 300 -1.51 8.95 -13.15
CA PHE A 300 -2.73 9.26 -12.41
C PHE A 300 -3.72 10.01 -13.31
N LYS A 301 -5.02 9.79 -13.08
CA LYS A 301 -6.10 10.49 -13.81
C LYS A 301 -6.03 12.01 -13.69
N ASN A 302 -5.38 12.53 -12.65
CA ASN A 302 -5.12 13.95 -12.48
C ASN A 302 -4.41 14.56 -13.70
N THR A 303 -3.49 13.82 -14.34
CA THR A 303 -2.79 14.28 -15.56
C THR A 303 -3.73 14.44 -16.75
N GLU A 304 -4.70 13.52 -16.91
CA GLU A 304 -5.70 13.60 -18.00
C GLU A 304 -6.61 14.82 -17.84
N LYS A 305 -6.97 15.12 -16.59
CA LYS A 305 -7.85 16.24 -16.25
C LYS A 305 -7.21 17.63 -16.37
N LEU A 306 -5.88 17.70 -16.48
CA LEU A 306 -5.20 19.00 -16.67
C LEU A 306 -5.78 19.79 -17.85
N LYS A 307 -6.23 19.09 -18.92
CA LYS A 307 -6.84 19.72 -20.10
C LYS A 307 -8.14 20.47 -19.81
N GLU A 308 -8.80 20.12 -18.69
CA GLU A 308 -10.06 20.78 -18.27
C GLU A 308 -9.81 22.11 -17.56
N TYR A 309 -8.58 22.32 -17.07
CA TYR A 309 -8.18 23.47 -16.27
C TYR A 309 -7.13 24.39 -16.96
N LEU A 310 -6.54 23.94 -18.07
CA LEU A 310 -5.60 24.72 -18.88
C LEU A 310 -6.28 25.43 -20.03
#